data_6f248104e61dee8d323ab23e0ba064fd
#
_entry.id   6f248104e61dee8d323ab23e0ba064fd
#
_cell.length_a   1.000
_cell.length_b   1.000
_cell.length_c   1.000
_cell.angle_alpha   90.00
_cell.angle_beta   90.00
_cell.angle_gamma   90.00
#
_symmetry.space_group_name_H-M   'P 1'
#
loop_
_entity.id
_entity.type
_entity.pdbx_description
1 polymer ?
#
loop_
_entity_poly.entity_id
_entity_poly.type
_entity_poly.pdbx_seq_one_letter_code
_entity_poly.pdbx_strand_id
1 'polypeptide(L)'
;MSEVGTKLVFENERVRVWEFTLQPGESIGAHHHDHDFFFYPIEGGTLEVTRASGTTRLTLNAGEVYFRKGGDTHAAKNVDDHRYHEVLVELKA
;
A
#
# COMPACT_ATOMS: atom_id res chain seq x y z
N MET A 1 10.68 -1.32 -11.04
CA MET A 1 9.54 -1.61 -10.14
C MET A 1 8.62 -0.42 -10.03
N SER A 2 7.37 -0.66 -9.70
CA SER A 2 6.41 0.41 -9.46
C SER A 2 6.73 1.17 -8.18
N GLU A 3 6.18 2.37 -8.05
CA GLU A 3 6.23 3.13 -6.81
C GLU A 3 5.33 2.46 -5.75
N VAL A 4 5.57 2.79 -4.48
CA VAL A 4 4.83 2.15 -3.36
C VAL A 4 3.42 2.72 -3.18
N GLY A 5 3.07 3.76 -3.92
CA GLY A 5 1.74 4.37 -3.91
C GLY A 5 1.37 4.87 -5.29
N THR A 6 0.19 5.45 -5.41
CA THR A 6 -0.33 5.96 -6.68
C THR A 6 -0.02 7.45 -6.89
N LYS A 7 0.19 8.20 -5.80
CA LYS A 7 0.50 9.63 -5.86
C LYS A 7 1.39 10.02 -4.69
N LEU A 8 2.54 10.62 -4.96
CA LEU A 8 3.38 11.21 -3.93
C LEU A 8 2.80 12.56 -3.51
N VAL A 9 2.50 12.72 -2.22
CA VAL A 9 1.81 13.90 -1.69
C VAL A 9 2.76 14.84 -0.96
N PHE A 10 3.74 14.27 -0.25
CA PHE A 10 4.65 15.05 0.57
C PHE A 10 5.94 14.26 0.79
N GLU A 11 7.06 14.96 0.86
CA GLU A 11 8.34 14.35 1.19
C GLU A 11 9.25 15.36 1.87
N ASN A 12 9.95 14.89 2.89
CA ASN A 12 11.07 15.63 3.51
C ASN A 12 12.18 14.62 3.84
N GLU A 13 13.17 15.01 4.64
CA GLU A 13 14.30 14.14 4.98
C GLU A 13 13.91 12.96 5.89
N ARG A 14 12.72 12.99 6.50
CA ARG A 14 12.29 11.97 7.46
C ARG A 14 11.20 11.06 6.96
N VAL A 15 10.31 11.57 6.13
CA VAL A 15 9.13 10.80 5.66
C VAL A 15 8.87 11.05 4.20
N ARG A 16 8.18 10.08 3.60
CA ARG A 16 7.59 10.20 2.28
C ARG A 16 6.14 9.75 2.39
N VAL A 17 5.21 10.64 2.03
CA VAL A 17 3.78 10.39 2.17
C VAL A 17 3.14 10.17 0.81
N TRP A 18 2.44 9.07 0.68
CA TRP A 18 1.76 8.65 -0.55
C TRP A 18 0.26 8.55 -0.33
N GLU A 19 -0.51 8.86 -1.35
CA GLU A 19 -1.85 8.29 -1.51
C GLU A 19 -1.73 7.01 -2.33
N PHE A 20 -2.56 6.05 -2.00
CA PHE A 20 -2.65 4.77 -2.68
C PHE A 20 -4.13 4.50 -2.94
N THR A 21 -4.54 4.55 -4.21
CA THR A 21 -5.94 4.41 -4.60
C THR A 21 -6.06 3.39 -5.72
N LEU A 22 -6.91 2.40 -5.52
CA LEU A 22 -7.20 1.38 -6.53
C LEU A 22 -8.70 1.26 -6.71
N GLN A 23 -9.17 1.45 -7.94
CA GLN A 23 -10.55 1.14 -8.31
C GLN A 23 -10.74 -0.39 -8.32
N PRO A 24 -12.00 -0.89 -8.30
CA PRO A 24 -12.24 -2.33 -8.40
C PRO A 24 -11.53 -2.93 -9.61
N GLY A 25 -10.76 -3.99 -9.36
CA GLY A 25 -10.00 -4.68 -10.40
C GLY A 25 -8.67 -4.05 -10.76
N GLU A 26 -8.37 -2.85 -10.30
CA GLU A 26 -7.06 -2.22 -10.55
C GLU A 26 -5.98 -2.84 -9.69
N SER A 27 -4.76 -2.85 -10.21
CA SER A 27 -3.59 -3.34 -9.50
C SER A 27 -2.45 -2.35 -9.59
N ILE A 28 -1.59 -2.38 -8.57
CA ILE A 28 -0.28 -1.74 -8.62
C ILE A 28 0.76 -2.85 -8.82
N GLY A 29 1.68 -2.63 -9.75
CA GLY A 29 2.71 -3.63 -10.05
C GLY A 29 3.67 -3.86 -8.90
N ALA A 30 4.55 -4.85 -9.08
CA ALA A 30 5.53 -5.19 -8.05
C ALA A 30 6.36 -3.97 -7.68
N HIS A 31 6.50 -3.73 -6.39
CA HIS A 31 7.28 -2.64 -5.82
C HIS A 31 7.99 -3.14 -4.57
N HIS A 32 9.11 -2.51 -4.25
CA HIS A 32 9.92 -2.85 -3.08
C HIS A 32 9.83 -1.74 -2.05
N HIS A 33 9.57 -2.10 -0.81
CA HIS A 33 9.57 -1.16 0.31
C HIS A 33 10.96 -1.12 0.92
N ASP A 34 11.72 -0.05 0.63
CA ASP A 34 13.07 0.14 1.18
C ASP A 34 13.07 0.55 2.65
N HIS A 35 11.94 1.05 3.13
CA HIS A 35 11.81 1.63 4.46
C HIS A 35 10.69 0.96 5.24
N ASP A 36 10.75 1.04 6.55
CA ASP A 36 9.59 0.77 7.38
C ASP A 36 8.51 1.78 7.04
N PHE A 37 7.27 1.36 7.12
CA PHE A 37 6.16 2.23 6.75
C PHE A 37 4.91 1.87 7.54
N PHE A 38 3.98 2.82 7.61
CA PHE A 38 2.62 2.51 8.06
C PHE A 38 1.63 3.04 7.05
N PHE A 39 0.45 2.48 7.06
CA PHE A 39 -0.62 2.96 6.21
C PHE A 39 -1.95 3.00 6.95
N TYR A 40 -2.80 3.92 6.50
CA TYR A 40 -4.06 4.23 7.14
C TYR A 40 -5.16 4.26 6.07
N PRO A 41 -5.99 3.21 5.99
CA PRO A 41 -7.07 3.19 5.02
C PRO A 41 -8.13 4.24 5.34
N ILE A 42 -8.48 5.02 4.33
CA ILE A 42 -9.60 5.97 4.36
C ILE A 42 -10.86 5.24 3.90
N GLU A 43 -10.75 4.46 2.84
CA GLU A 43 -11.78 3.54 2.36
C GLU A 43 -11.17 2.15 2.39
N GLY A 44 -11.67 1.30 3.27
CA GLY A 44 -11.17 -0.06 3.43
C GLY A 44 -11.62 -0.99 2.32
N GLY A 45 -11.16 -2.22 2.38
CA GLY A 45 -11.52 -3.24 1.41
C GLY A 45 -10.59 -4.42 1.46
N THR A 46 -10.73 -5.31 0.48
CA THR A 46 -9.92 -6.51 0.37
C THR A 46 -8.95 -6.37 -0.80
N LEU A 47 -7.66 -6.51 -0.49
CA LEU A 47 -6.58 -6.52 -1.49
C LEU A 47 -6.02 -7.92 -1.64
N GLU A 48 -5.68 -8.29 -2.85
CA GLU A 48 -4.92 -9.49 -3.15
C GLU A 48 -3.46 -9.09 -3.30
N VAL A 49 -2.61 -9.63 -2.44
CA VAL A 49 -1.19 -9.29 -2.38
C VAL A 49 -0.38 -10.45 -2.90
N THR A 50 0.43 -10.21 -3.92
CA THR A 50 1.26 -11.23 -4.57
C THR A 50 2.73 -10.99 -4.28
N ARG A 51 3.39 -12.02 -3.76
CA ARG A 51 4.82 -12.10 -3.51
C ARG A 51 5.41 -13.28 -4.26
N ALA A 52 6.72 -13.39 -4.31
CA ALA A 52 7.39 -14.57 -4.87
C ALA A 52 6.94 -15.86 -4.17
N SER A 53 6.61 -15.78 -2.88
CA SER A 53 6.16 -16.92 -2.08
C SER A 53 4.70 -17.31 -2.31
N GLY A 54 3.92 -16.49 -3.02
CA GLY A 54 2.52 -16.76 -3.30
C GLY A 54 1.62 -15.55 -3.14
N THR A 55 0.34 -15.79 -3.21
CA THR A 55 -0.70 -14.77 -3.18
C THR A 55 -1.58 -14.95 -1.94
N THR A 56 -1.85 -13.85 -1.24
CA THR A 56 -2.75 -13.83 -0.09
C THR A 56 -3.76 -12.69 -0.23
N ARG A 57 -4.89 -12.80 0.45
CA ARG A 57 -5.88 -11.73 0.53
C ARG A 57 -5.87 -11.11 1.91
N LEU A 58 -5.92 -9.79 1.96
CA LEU A 58 -5.94 -9.02 3.20
C LEU A 58 -7.17 -8.14 3.20
N THR A 59 -7.94 -8.19 4.29
CA THR A 59 -9.02 -7.22 4.52
C THR A 59 -8.46 -6.11 5.39
N LEU A 60 -8.51 -4.90 4.86
CA LEU A 60 -7.96 -3.71 5.50
C LEU A 60 -9.11 -2.79 5.87
N ASN A 61 -9.22 -2.46 7.16
CA ASN A 61 -10.34 -1.71 7.70
C ASN A 61 -10.05 -0.21 7.71
N ALA A 62 -11.02 0.58 7.27
CA ALA A 62 -10.93 2.04 7.37
C ALA A 62 -10.73 2.45 8.83
N GLY A 63 -9.86 3.43 9.05
CA GLY A 63 -9.62 3.98 10.38
C GLY A 63 -8.60 3.21 11.23
N GLU A 64 -8.02 2.12 10.73
CA GLU A 64 -6.97 1.39 11.44
C GLU A 64 -5.60 1.73 10.87
N VAL A 65 -4.58 1.74 11.73
CA VAL A 65 -3.19 1.92 11.31
C VAL A 65 -2.52 0.56 11.22
N TYR A 66 -1.88 0.31 10.09
CA TYR A 66 -1.11 -0.92 9.84
C TYR A 66 0.36 -0.55 9.68
N PHE A 67 1.21 -1.13 10.53
CA PHE A 67 2.66 -0.92 10.46
C PHE A 67 3.32 -2.14 9.79
N ARG A 68 4.30 -1.88 8.93
CA ARG A 68 5.07 -2.93 8.25
C ARG A 68 6.54 -2.58 8.20
N LYS A 69 7.37 -3.59 8.29
CA LYS A 69 8.81 -3.42 8.13
C LYS A 69 9.20 -3.34 6.67
N GLY A 70 10.26 -2.61 6.37
CA GLY A 70 10.86 -2.57 5.04
C GLY A 70 11.46 -3.91 4.64
N GLY A 71 11.81 -4.02 3.36
CA GLY A 71 12.42 -5.22 2.79
C GLY A 71 11.45 -6.13 2.04
N ASP A 72 10.17 -5.79 1.98
CA ASP A 72 9.17 -6.60 1.28
C ASP A 72 8.99 -6.13 -0.17
N THR A 73 8.87 -7.09 -1.07
CA THR A 73 8.54 -6.85 -2.48
C THR A 73 7.23 -7.53 -2.79
N HIS A 74 6.25 -6.77 -3.26
CA HIS A 74 4.94 -7.31 -3.58
C HIS A 74 4.19 -6.47 -4.61
N ALA A 75 3.15 -7.06 -5.19
CA ALA A 75 2.13 -6.38 -5.98
C ALA A 75 0.80 -6.47 -5.23
N ALA A 76 -0.13 -5.58 -5.55
CA ALA A 76 -1.44 -5.58 -4.92
C ALA A 76 -2.54 -5.31 -5.95
N LYS A 77 -3.69 -5.95 -5.75
CA LYS A 77 -4.87 -5.78 -6.59
C LYS A 77 -6.10 -5.58 -5.71
N ASN A 78 -6.94 -4.63 -6.07
CA ASN A 78 -8.23 -4.47 -5.41
C ASN A 78 -9.20 -5.52 -5.95
N VAL A 79 -9.58 -6.47 -5.10
CA VAL A 79 -10.52 -7.54 -5.43
C VAL A 79 -11.90 -7.31 -4.83
N ASP A 80 -12.14 -6.13 -4.30
CA ASP A 80 -13.45 -5.72 -3.79
C ASP A 80 -14.28 -5.06 -4.90
N ASP A 81 -15.54 -4.74 -4.60
CA ASP A 81 -16.46 -4.13 -5.55
C ASP A 81 -16.58 -2.60 -5.42
N HIS A 82 -15.72 -2.00 -4.60
CA HIS A 82 -15.63 -0.56 -4.40
C HIS A 82 -14.18 -0.11 -4.35
N ARG A 83 -13.96 1.20 -4.44
CA ARG A 83 -12.62 1.80 -4.43
C ARG A 83 -11.93 1.55 -3.09
N TYR A 84 -10.63 1.25 -3.14
CA TYR A 84 -9.77 1.23 -1.98
C TYR A 84 -8.90 2.49 -1.97
N HIS A 85 -8.76 3.14 -0.81
CA HIS A 85 -7.95 4.34 -0.65
C HIS A 85 -7.26 4.35 0.70
N GLU A 86 -5.94 4.51 0.69
CA GLU A 86 -5.14 4.65 1.91
C GLU A 86 -4.15 5.79 1.80
N VAL A 87 -3.69 6.26 2.95
CA VAL A 87 -2.49 7.11 3.07
C VAL A 87 -1.38 6.22 3.58
N LEU A 88 -0.22 6.24 2.92
CA LEU A 88 0.95 5.44 3.27
C LEU A 88 2.10 6.38 3.59
N VAL A 89 2.77 6.14 4.72
CA VAL A 89 3.90 6.96 5.17
C VAL A 89 5.14 6.09 5.29
N GLU A 90 6.15 6.37 4.45
CA GLU A 90 7.47 5.74 4.57
C GLU A 90 8.31 6.51 5.57
N LEU A 91 9.01 5.77 6.43
CA LEU A 91 9.90 6.32 7.46
C LEU A 91 11.33 6.21 6.95
N LYS A 92 11.91 7.34 6.54
CA LYS A 92 13.20 7.37 5.84
C LYS A 92 14.42 7.30 6.78
N ALA A 93 14.24 7.56 8.03
CA ALA A 93 15.37 7.59 8.99
C ALA A 93 15.57 6.27 9.69
#